data_009b57c4980c888465a4366dc2ecfc5d
#
_entry.id   009b57c4980c888465a4366dc2ecfc5d
#
_cell.length_a   1.000
_cell.length_b   1.000
_cell.length_c   1.000
_cell.angle_alpha   90.00
_cell.angle_beta   90.00
_cell.angle_gamma   90.00
#
_symmetry.space_group_name_H-M   'P 1'
#
loop_
_entity.id
_entity.type
_entity.pdbx_description
1 polymer ?
#
loop_
_entity_poly.entity_id
_entity_poly.type
_entity_poly.pdbx_seq_one_letter_code
_entity_poly.pdbx_strand_id
1 'polypeptide(L)'
;MVITRTREELYKTLEEFSKRPGKLALIPTMGNLHDGHLSLIKLAKLKASKTITTIFINPLQFGKNEDFKKYPRTEKLDIEKLKKEHCDILFIPSIGEEVFSKIEKVKTLDSGNLGSELCGKIRPGHFNGV
;
A
#
# COMPACT_ATOMS: atom_id res chain seq x y z
N MET A 1 10.65 -13.05 -2.61
CA MET A 1 10.10 -11.69 -2.38
C MET A 1 11.25 -10.72 -2.20
N VAL A 2 11.30 -9.67 -3.01
CA VAL A 2 12.25 -8.55 -2.86
C VAL A 2 11.59 -7.53 -1.93
N ILE A 3 12.35 -7.01 -0.95
CA ILE A 3 11.88 -5.94 -0.05
C ILE A 3 12.63 -4.67 -0.42
N THR A 4 11.89 -3.60 -0.69
CA THR A 4 12.42 -2.28 -1.04
C THR A 4 11.91 -1.23 -0.06
N ARG A 5 12.75 -0.26 0.30
CA ARG A 5 12.41 0.80 1.26
C ARG A 5 12.50 2.19 0.68
N THR A 6 13.29 2.36 -0.38
CA THR A 6 13.43 3.62 -1.09
C THR A 6 12.79 3.54 -2.47
N ARG A 7 12.45 4.70 -3.03
CA ARG A 7 11.92 4.79 -4.40
C ARG A 7 12.93 4.31 -5.43
N GLU A 8 14.22 4.59 -5.19
CA GLU A 8 15.30 4.16 -6.07
C GLU A 8 15.39 2.62 -6.13
N GLU A 9 15.41 1.96 -4.96
CA GLU A 9 15.39 0.49 -4.89
C GLU A 9 14.15 -0.09 -5.60
N LEU A 10 12.98 0.53 -5.40
CA LEU A 10 11.76 0.10 -6.05
C LEU A 10 11.85 0.22 -7.57
N TYR A 11 12.27 1.38 -8.09
CA TYR A 11 12.39 1.59 -9.54
C TYR A 11 13.38 0.61 -10.16
N LYS A 12 14.54 0.42 -9.55
CA LYS A 12 15.53 -0.56 -10.03
C LYS A 12 14.96 -1.98 -10.08
N THR A 13 14.20 -2.36 -9.05
CA THR A 13 13.52 -3.66 -9.01
C THR A 13 12.48 -3.75 -10.12
N LEU A 14 11.66 -2.72 -10.32
CA LEU A 14 10.63 -2.69 -11.36
C LEU A 14 11.21 -2.74 -12.77
N GLU A 15 12.35 -2.09 -13.03
CA GLU A 15 13.06 -2.19 -14.31
C GLU A 15 13.49 -3.63 -14.63
N GLU A 16 14.01 -4.36 -13.64
CA GLU A 16 14.36 -5.76 -13.81
C GLU A 16 13.13 -6.63 -14.11
N PHE A 17 12.00 -6.34 -13.47
CA PHE A 17 10.75 -7.05 -13.70
C PHE A 17 10.12 -6.70 -15.05
N SER A 18 10.26 -5.47 -15.53
CA SER A 18 9.71 -5.01 -16.82
C SER A 18 10.36 -5.69 -18.03
N LYS A 19 11.56 -6.22 -17.88
CA LYS A 19 12.26 -7.00 -18.95
C LYS A 19 11.54 -8.31 -19.28
N ARG A 20 10.57 -8.73 -18.46
CA ARG A 20 9.77 -9.93 -18.69
C ARG A 20 8.33 -9.53 -19.00
N PRO A 21 7.73 -10.10 -20.05
CA PRO A 21 6.34 -9.79 -20.41
C PRO A 21 5.40 -10.20 -19.26
N GLY A 22 4.39 -9.40 -19.00
CA GLY A 22 3.37 -9.71 -18.02
C GLY A 22 2.80 -8.49 -17.32
N LYS A 23 1.70 -8.70 -16.61
CA LYS A 23 1.05 -7.65 -15.80
C LYS A 23 1.63 -7.64 -14.39
N LEU A 24 1.76 -6.45 -13.82
CA LEU A 24 2.05 -6.23 -12.41
C LEU A 24 0.76 -5.83 -11.70
N ALA A 25 0.42 -6.52 -10.62
CA ALA A 25 -0.69 -6.15 -9.75
C ALA A 25 -0.16 -5.45 -8.50
N LEU A 26 -0.73 -4.28 -8.19
CA LEU A 26 -0.45 -3.50 -6.98
C LEU A 26 -1.51 -3.77 -5.92
N ILE A 27 -1.07 -4.11 -4.71
CA ILE A 27 -1.91 -4.32 -3.54
C ILE A 27 -1.49 -3.32 -2.44
N PRO A 28 -2.09 -2.12 -2.39
CA PRO A 28 -1.77 -1.14 -1.37
C PRO A 28 -2.37 -1.54 -0.02
N THR A 29 -1.55 -1.47 1.03
CA THR A 29 -1.97 -1.73 2.42
C THR A 29 -1.32 -0.77 3.41
N MET A 30 -1.83 -0.74 4.63
CA MET A 30 -1.19 -0.05 5.74
C MET A 30 -0.47 -1.00 6.71
N GLY A 31 -0.27 -2.26 6.35
CA GLY A 31 0.24 -3.29 7.25
C GLY A 31 -0.84 -3.90 8.15
N ASN A 32 -0.43 -4.60 9.20
CA ASN A 32 -1.31 -5.40 10.07
C ASN A 32 -2.18 -6.36 9.24
N LEU A 33 -1.52 -7.11 8.36
CA LEU A 33 -2.17 -7.94 7.36
C LEU A 33 -3.01 -9.05 8.01
N HIS A 34 -4.17 -9.28 7.45
CA HIS A 34 -5.10 -10.36 7.81
C HIS A 34 -5.58 -11.09 6.55
N ASP A 35 -6.38 -12.13 6.71
CA ASP A 35 -6.81 -13.01 5.62
C ASP A 35 -7.48 -12.27 4.45
N GLY A 36 -8.18 -11.16 4.73
CA GLY A 36 -8.74 -10.29 3.70
C GLY A 36 -7.66 -9.70 2.78
N HIS A 37 -6.55 -9.22 3.34
CA HIS A 37 -5.42 -8.74 2.54
C HIS A 37 -4.75 -9.88 1.77
N LEU A 38 -4.58 -11.05 2.40
CA LEU A 38 -3.97 -12.21 1.75
C LEU A 38 -4.82 -12.75 0.60
N SER A 39 -6.14 -12.67 0.71
CA SER A 39 -7.06 -13.04 -0.39
C SER A 39 -6.89 -12.14 -1.61
N LEU A 40 -6.59 -10.84 -1.42
CA LEU A 40 -6.28 -9.93 -2.53
C LEU A 40 -4.99 -10.34 -3.26
N ILE A 41 -3.97 -10.79 -2.53
CA ILE A 41 -2.72 -11.27 -3.13
C ILE A 41 -2.99 -12.51 -3.97
N LYS A 42 -3.77 -13.47 -3.45
CA LYS A 42 -4.18 -14.67 -4.19
C LYS A 42 -4.93 -14.31 -5.46
N LEU A 43 -5.88 -13.40 -5.37
CA LEU A 43 -6.64 -12.91 -6.53
C LEU A 43 -5.74 -12.20 -7.55
N ALA A 44 -4.81 -11.37 -7.08
CA ALA A 44 -3.85 -10.66 -7.92
C ALA A 44 -2.98 -11.62 -8.73
N LYS A 45 -2.52 -12.71 -8.11
CA LYS A 45 -1.71 -13.76 -8.77
C LYS A 45 -2.46 -14.52 -9.87
N LEU A 46 -3.79 -14.58 -9.82
CA LEU A 46 -4.60 -15.14 -10.91
C LEU A 46 -4.70 -14.20 -12.11
N LYS A 47 -4.45 -12.90 -11.92
CA LYS A 47 -4.67 -11.86 -12.93
C LYS A 47 -3.38 -11.20 -13.44
N ALA A 48 -2.28 -11.39 -12.74
CA ALA A 48 -0.98 -10.79 -13.03
C ALA A 48 0.16 -11.80 -12.82
N SER A 49 1.22 -11.64 -13.60
CA SER A 49 2.41 -12.48 -13.52
C SER A 49 3.29 -12.11 -12.32
N LYS A 50 3.12 -10.90 -11.80
CA LYS A 50 3.88 -10.35 -10.68
C LYS A 50 2.97 -9.55 -9.76
N THR A 51 3.32 -9.56 -8.47
CA THR A 51 2.60 -8.84 -7.43
C THR A 51 3.53 -7.92 -6.66
N ILE A 52 3.06 -6.72 -6.38
CA ILE A 52 3.70 -5.79 -5.45
C ILE A 52 2.71 -5.42 -4.36
N THR A 53 3.10 -5.62 -3.12
CA THR A 53 2.35 -5.15 -1.95
C THR A 53 3.07 -3.95 -1.35
N THR A 54 2.34 -2.94 -0.92
CA THR A 54 2.90 -1.85 -0.15
C THR A 54 2.44 -1.91 1.29
N ILE A 55 3.32 -1.55 2.22
CA ILE A 55 2.96 -1.28 3.62
C ILE A 55 3.32 0.17 3.89
N PHE A 56 2.30 1.03 3.87
CA PHE A 56 2.46 2.45 4.12
C PHE A 56 1.30 2.96 4.97
N ILE A 57 1.62 3.35 6.21
CA ILE A 57 0.64 3.96 7.11
C ILE A 57 0.47 5.42 6.69
N ASN A 58 -0.55 5.67 5.85
CA ASN A 58 -0.77 6.97 5.25
C ASN A 58 -1.39 7.96 6.25
N PRO A 59 -0.66 8.99 6.68
CA PRO A 59 -1.18 9.94 7.67
C PRO A 59 -2.40 10.73 7.17
N LEU A 60 -2.56 10.88 5.85
CA LEU A 60 -3.68 11.63 5.27
C LEU A 60 -5.04 10.94 5.44
N GLN A 61 -5.04 9.65 5.77
CA GLN A 61 -6.27 8.89 6.02
C GLN A 61 -6.76 9.00 7.47
N PHE A 62 -5.96 9.62 8.35
CA PHE A 62 -6.27 9.75 9.76
C PHE A 62 -6.88 11.11 10.06
N GLY A 63 -8.03 11.11 10.71
CA GLY A 63 -8.68 12.32 11.21
C GLY A 63 -7.97 12.90 12.45
N LYS A 64 -8.33 14.14 12.80
CA LYS A 64 -7.74 14.84 13.95
C LYS A 64 -7.85 14.09 15.28
N ASN A 65 -8.88 13.25 15.43
CA ASN A 65 -9.16 12.48 16.64
C ASN A 65 -8.69 11.02 16.55
N GLU A 66 -8.03 10.63 15.47
CA GLU A 66 -7.52 9.29 15.29
C GLU A 66 -6.04 9.23 15.63
N ASP A 67 -5.66 8.21 16.44
CA ASP A 67 -4.29 8.07 16.90
C ASP A 67 -3.43 7.32 15.88
N PHE A 68 -2.89 8.05 14.91
CA PHE A 68 -1.92 7.55 13.94
C PHE A 68 -0.73 6.82 14.59
N LYS A 69 -0.32 7.27 15.79
CA LYS A 69 0.82 6.68 16.49
C LYS A 69 0.51 5.27 17.02
N LYS A 70 -0.74 5.01 17.37
CA LYS A 70 -1.20 3.71 17.87
C LYS A 70 -1.51 2.69 16.78
N TYR A 71 -1.48 3.10 15.50
CA TYR A 71 -1.74 2.15 14.42
C TYR A 71 -0.74 0.99 14.48
N PRO A 72 -1.21 -0.27 14.42
CA PRO A 72 -0.36 -1.46 14.58
C PRO A 72 0.78 -1.49 13.56
N ARG A 73 1.98 -1.76 14.05
CA ARG A 73 3.20 -1.92 13.23
C ARG A 73 3.73 -3.32 13.41
N THR A 74 3.29 -4.23 12.55
CA THR A 74 3.55 -5.68 12.62
C THR A 74 4.44 -6.14 11.47
N GLU A 75 5.39 -5.32 11.05
CA GLU A 75 6.20 -5.51 9.85
C GLU A 75 6.77 -6.94 9.72
N LYS A 76 7.36 -7.48 10.79
CA LYS A 76 7.94 -8.85 10.74
C LYS A 76 6.91 -9.91 10.42
N LEU A 77 5.74 -9.86 11.09
CA LEU A 77 4.64 -10.79 10.85
C LEU A 77 4.04 -10.62 9.45
N ASP A 78 3.93 -9.38 8.99
CA ASP A 78 3.42 -9.07 7.65
C ASP A 78 4.35 -9.62 6.58
N ILE A 79 5.67 -9.46 6.74
CA ILE A 79 6.69 -10.04 5.85
C ILE A 79 6.55 -11.57 5.77
N GLU A 80 6.37 -12.24 6.91
CA GLU A 80 6.19 -13.70 6.94
C GLU A 80 4.93 -14.13 6.20
N LYS A 81 3.81 -13.43 6.40
CA LYS A 81 2.54 -13.69 5.71
C LYS A 81 2.70 -13.51 4.19
N LEU A 82 3.32 -12.40 3.76
CA LEU A 82 3.55 -12.11 2.35
C LEU A 82 4.48 -13.13 1.67
N LYS A 83 5.50 -13.61 2.38
CA LYS A 83 6.39 -14.68 1.90
C LYS A 83 5.62 -15.99 1.69
N LYS A 84 4.73 -16.36 2.62
CA LYS A 84 3.88 -17.57 2.50
C LYS A 84 2.94 -17.47 1.29
N GLU A 85 2.43 -16.30 0.99
CA GLU A 85 1.59 -16.06 -0.19
C GLU A 85 2.42 -15.84 -1.47
N HIS A 86 3.75 -16.01 -1.41
CA HIS A 86 4.65 -15.82 -2.56
C HIS A 86 4.49 -14.46 -3.25
N CYS A 87 4.31 -13.38 -2.49
CA CYS A 87 4.36 -12.02 -3.02
C CYS A 87 5.73 -11.76 -3.65
N ASP A 88 5.79 -11.10 -4.81
CA ASP A 88 7.07 -10.90 -5.51
C ASP A 88 7.85 -9.72 -4.94
N ILE A 89 7.19 -8.58 -4.71
CA ILE A 89 7.81 -7.34 -4.24
C ILE A 89 7.02 -6.81 -3.03
N LEU A 90 7.74 -6.36 -2.02
CA LEU A 90 7.18 -5.62 -0.89
C LEU A 90 7.87 -4.26 -0.81
N PHE A 91 7.08 -3.18 -0.88
CA PHE A 91 7.56 -1.83 -0.70
C PHE A 91 7.11 -1.27 0.64
N ILE A 92 8.08 -0.89 1.48
CA ILE A 92 7.85 -0.30 2.81
C ILE A 92 8.57 1.04 2.87
N PRO A 93 7.99 2.13 2.34
CA PRO A 93 8.62 3.44 2.32
C PRO A 93 8.67 4.06 3.72
N SER A 94 9.68 4.89 3.97
CA SER A 94 9.68 5.82 5.10
C SER A 94 8.69 6.96 4.84
N ILE A 95 7.98 7.37 5.90
CA ILE A 95 7.05 8.50 5.83
C ILE A 95 7.86 9.79 5.66
N GLY A 96 7.52 10.61 4.70
CA GLY A 96 8.11 11.93 4.48
C GLY A 96 9.17 11.94 3.39
N GLU A 97 10.24 11.19 3.50
CA GLU A 97 11.31 11.22 2.49
C GLU A 97 10.93 10.49 1.21
N GLU A 98 10.33 9.31 1.31
CA GLU A 98 10.06 8.47 0.15
C GLU A 98 8.70 8.71 -0.49
N VAL A 99 7.71 9.20 0.27
CA VAL A 99 6.34 9.36 -0.25
C VAL A 99 6.02 10.81 -0.55
N PHE A 100 6.30 11.75 0.36
CA PHE A 100 5.85 13.14 0.24
C PHE A 100 6.93 14.14 -0.19
N SER A 101 8.22 13.87 0.01
CA SER A 101 9.30 14.86 -0.20
C SER A 101 9.47 15.36 -1.64
N LYS A 102 9.00 14.59 -2.63
CA LYS A 102 9.14 14.92 -4.07
C LYS A 102 7.79 15.12 -4.77
N ILE A 103 6.72 15.24 -4.01
CA ILE A 103 5.40 15.48 -4.58
C ILE A 103 5.08 16.97 -4.46
N GLU A 104 5.34 17.73 -5.53
CA GLU A 104 5.03 19.18 -5.59
C GLU A 104 3.53 19.46 -5.49
N LYS A 105 2.70 18.53 -5.98
CA LYS A 105 1.23 18.59 -5.87
C LYS A 105 0.68 17.18 -5.71
N VAL A 106 0.06 16.92 -4.58
CA VAL A 106 -0.75 15.71 -4.39
C VAL A 106 -2.00 15.86 -5.27
N LYS A 107 -2.18 14.93 -6.22
CA LYS A 107 -3.42 14.87 -6.98
C LYS A 107 -4.50 14.29 -6.08
N THR A 108 -5.52 15.08 -5.81
CA THR A 108 -6.69 14.62 -5.05
C THR A 108 -7.70 14.07 -6.03
N LEU A 109 -8.16 12.85 -5.79
CA LEU A 109 -9.30 12.25 -6.48
C LEU A 109 -10.49 12.32 -5.55
N ASP A 110 -11.62 12.80 -6.07
CA ASP A 110 -12.86 12.84 -5.32
C ASP A 110 -13.59 11.49 -5.45
N SER A 111 -13.94 10.90 -4.32
CA SER A 111 -14.73 9.67 -4.25
C SER A 111 -16.22 9.89 -4.53
N GLY A 112 -16.63 11.13 -4.77
CA GLY A 112 -18.02 11.50 -5.00
C GLY A 112 -18.93 11.21 -3.80
N ASN A 113 -20.20 11.00 -4.05
CA ASN A 113 -21.20 10.78 -2.99
C ASN A 113 -20.91 9.55 -2.12
N LEU A 114 -20.25 8.53 -2.66
CA LEU A 114 -19.87 7.33 -1.89
C LEU A 114 -18.85 7.65 -0.80
N GLY A 115 -18.06 8.70 -0.97
CA GLY A 115 -17.08 9.13 0.05
C GLY A 115 -17.68 9.69 1.33
N SER A 116 -18.98 9.99 1.36
CA SER A 116 -19.71 10.45 2.55
C SER A 116 -20.50 9.34 3.24
N GLU A 117 -20.50 8.12 2.69
CA GLU A 117 -21.22 6.97 3.24
C GLU A 117 -20.32 6.08 4.10
N LEU A 118 -20.90 5.21 4.92
CA LEU A 118 -20.21 4.25 5.78
C LEU A 118 -19.06 4.90 6.58
N CYS A 119 -17.81 4.54 6.28
CA CYS A 119 -16.64 5.11 6.95
C CYS A 119 -16.54 6.63 6.75
N GLY A 120 -16.93 7.17 5.61
CA GLY A 120 -16.90 8.60 5.35
C GLY A 120 -17.85 9.40 6.23
N LYS A 121 -18.99 8.80 6.62
CA LYS A 121 -19.96 9.42 7.53
C LYS A 121 -19.40 9.55 8.96
N ILE A 122 -18.62 8.58 9.40
CA ILE A 122 -18.02 8.54 10.75
C ILE A 122 -16.66 9.26 10.78
N ARG A 123 -15.96 9.26 9.65
CA ARG A 123 -14.61 9.80 9.47
C ARG A 123 -14.58 10.80 8.30
N PRO A 124 -15.11 12.03 8.47
CA PRO A 124 -15.15 13.03 7.40
C PRO A 124 -13.75 13.29 6.83
N GLY A 125 -13.62 13.25 5.47
CA GLY A 125 -12.35 13.46 4.77
C GLY A 125 -11.46 12.22 4.67
N HIS A 126 -11.82 11.10 5.28
CA HIS A 126 -11.02 9.87 5.21
C HIS A 126 -10.71 9.43 3.77
N PHE A 127 -11.73 9.37 2.92
CA PHE A 127 -11.56 8.93 1.53
C PHE A 127 -10.78 9.91 0.67
N ASN A 128 -10.73 11.19 1.03
CA ASN A 128 -9.85 12.16 0.35
C ASN A 128 -8.36 11.86 0.66
N GLY A 129 -8.09 11.28 1.82
CA GLY A 129 -6.75 10.82 2.17
C GLY A 129 -6.37 9.49 1.51
N VAL A 130 -7.36 8.64 1.21
CA VAL A 130 -7.15 7.36 0.53
C VAL A 130 -6.83 7.57 -0.93
#